data_3a61be16fb541a19d608170e8494f8e8
#
_entry.id   3a61be16fb541a19d608170e8494f8e8
#
_cell.length_a   1.000
_cell.length_b   1.000
_cell.length_c   1.000
_cell.angle_alpha   90.00
_cell.angle_beta   90.00
_cell.angle_gamma   90.00
#
_symmetry.space_group_name_H-M   'P 1'
#
loop_
_entity.id
_entity.type
_entity.pdbx_description
1 polymer ?
#
loop_
_entity_poly.entity_id
_entity_poly.type
_entity_poly.pdbx_seq_one_letter_code
_entity_poly.pdbx_strand_id
1 'polypeptide(L)'
;MRLSKLLQKDYTKNSDGYQLKLPLNLETIIPDNDSVRLLSQFVEAMDLTDLYSTYERINSVSPRTLLKIVLYSYMNGDYSSRSMELNCKRDINFMFLLEGSPAPDHATFARFRSIHFAPCSKRILAEMSNALFDMGEISGETIFIDGTKIEASANKYTFVWKKAVTKKQAKLLQKLADFVAECELLYDIKIVYGNTIKIKHVKKLRKKLYALRETENIVFVHGIGKRKTPLQKSIETLEDYLNRLKKYNQQIHICAERNSYSKTDHDATFMRMKEDAMGNGQLKPAYNLQHGVDSEYITWLTIGSQPTDTTTLIPFLKDAQEHLKFKYKNITADAGYESEENYLFLEANGQLSYIKPANYEISKTRKYKNDIGKIENMEYDVKTDIYTCRNGKKLGVDHIRHSKSKTGYVSEKTIYKCEDCDGCSYKSECIKGNHCKTPVEERTKTLQVAKTFLKHRKEDLDRILSEEGILFRTNRSIQAEGSFGDLKQDMQFRRYLSKGNANVLAESTLLAMARNINKLHNKIQNGRTGTHLFSIKSA
;
A
#
# COMPACT_ATOMS: atom_id res chain seq x y z
N MET A 1 31.88 3.96 -51.68
CA MET A 1 30.57 4.45 -51.28
C MET A 1 30.71 5.89 -50.80
N ARG A 2 30.01 6.89 -51.35
CA ARG A 2 30.15 8.29 -50.90
C ARG A 2 29.48 8.44 -49.53
N LEU A 3 30.20 8.95 -48.55
CA LEU A 3 29.74 9.18 -47.14
C LEU A 3 28.40 9.95 -47.09
N SER A 4 28.09 10.80 -48.08
CA SER A 4 26.81 11.51 -48.17
C SER A 4 25.58 10.61 -48.31
N LYS A 5 25.74 9.32 -48.72
CA LYS A 5 24.64 8.37 -48.80
C LYS A 5 24.33 7.72 -47.45
N LEU A 6 25.21 7.80 -46.44
CA LEU A 6 25.01 7.29 -45.10
C LEU A 6 24.14 8.22 -44.21
N LEU A 7 23.95 9.47 -44.61
CA LEU A 7 23.15 10.46 -43.89
C LEU A 7 21.67 10.51 -44.34
N GLN A 8 21.21 9.51 -45.10
CA GLN A 8 19.82 9.41 -45.54
C GLN A 8 18.96 8.72 -44.45
N LYS A 9 17.72 9.17 -44.29
CA LYS A 9 16.75 8.53 -43.37
C LYS A 9 16.35 7.10 -43.79
N ASP A 10 16.48 6.80 -45.08
CA ASP A 10 16.12 5.53 -45.69
C ASP A 10 17.36 4.86 -46.24
N TYR A 11 17.82 3.79 -45.57
CA TYR A 11 19.04 3.03 -45.96
C TYR A 11 18.76 1.86 -46.91
N THR A 12 17.50 1.61 -47.23
CA THR A 12 17.08 0.43 -48.01
C THR A 12 17.16 0.65 -49.53
N LYS A 13 17.38 1.89 -49.99
CA LYS A 13 17.46 2.22 -51.41
C LYS A 13 18.86 2.02 -52.02
N ASN A 14 19.53 0.91 -51.68
CA ASN A 14 20.71 0.50 -52.40
C ASN A 14 20.29 -0.49 -53.51
N SER A 15 20.39 -0.02 -54.75
CA SER A 15 19.97 -0.78 -55.93
C SER A 15 20.82 -2.01 -56.28
N ASP A 16 21.89 -2.27 -55.54
CA ASP A 16 22.89 -3.27 -55.91
C ASP A 16 22.76 -4.59 -55.14
N GLY A 17 21.68 -4.78 -54.36
CA GLY A 17 21.39 -6.01 -53.60
C GLY A 17 20.11 -6.66 -54.08
N TYR A 18 20.20 -7.94 -54.51
CA TYR A 18 19.03 -8.76 -54.69
C TYR A 18 18.43 -9.12 -53.35
N GLN A 19 17.30 -8.53 -53.01
CA GLN A 19 16.58 -8.83 -51.80
C GLN A 19 15.44 -9.80 -52.03
N LEU A 20 15.60 -11.03 -51.59
CA LEU A 20 14.56 -12.05 -51.62
C LEU A 20 13.47 -11.65 -50.61
N LYS A 21 12.29 -11.26 -51.11
CA LYS A 21 11.10 -11.05 -50.24
C LYS A 21 10.43 -12.39 -49.99
N LEU A 22 10.77 -13.04 -48.88
CA LEU A 22 10.02 -14.20 -48.43
C LEU A 22 8.85 -13.69 -47.55
N PRO A 23 7.61 -14.16 -47.81
CA PRO A 23 6.50 -13.90 -46.87
C PRO A 23 6.80 -14.60 -45.54
N LEU A 24 6.97 -13.81 -44.47
CA LEU A 24 7.14 -14.33 -43.13
C LEU A 24 5.77 -14.85 -42.66
N ASN A 25 5.63 -16.15 -42.51
CA ASN A 25 4.50 -16.74 -41.82
C ASN A 25 4.82 -16.90 -40.35
N LEU A 26 4.35 -15.97 -39.50
CA LEU A 26 4.59 -15.96 -38.06
C LEU A 26 4.01 -17.22 -37.39
N GLU A 27 2.92 -17.76 -37.91
CA GLU A 27 2.30 -19.00 -37.41
C GLU A 27 3.22 -20.22 -37.49
N THR A 28 4.12 -20.26 -38.45
CA THR A 28 5.07 -21.39 -38.62
C THR A 28 6.41 -21.14 -37.95
N ILE A 29 6.75 -19.90 -37.62
CA ILE A 29 8.04 -19.52 -37.00
C ILE A 29 7.96 -19.60 -35.47
N ILE A 30 6.85 -19.16 -34.89
CA ILE A 30 6.66 -19.21 -33.44
C ILE A 30 6.28 -20.64 -33.02
N PRO A 31 7.01 -21.24 -32.05
CA PRO A 31 6.70 -22.58 -31.56
C PRO A 31 5.25 -22.72 -31.07
N ASP A 32 4.66 -23.89 -31.26
CA ASP A 32 3.27 -24.15 -30.85
C ASP A 32 3.07 -24.02 -29.33
N ASN A 33 4.10 -24.29 -28.56
CA ASN A 33 4.10 -24.16 -27.10
C ASN A 33 4.67 -22.84 -26.58
N ASP A 34 4.83 -21.79 -27.39
CA ASP A 34 5.28 -20.50 -26.93
C ASP A 34 4.22 -19.80 -26.08
N SER A 35 4.66 -19.15 -25.00
CA SER A 35 3.80 -18.43 -24.06
C SER A 35 2.98 -17.30 -24.69
N VAL A 36 3.44 -16.73 -25.82
CA VAL A 36 2.72 -15.70 -26.58
C VAL A 36 1.40 -16.22 -27.14
N ARG A 37 1.36 -17.51 -27.54
CA ARG A 37 0.13 -18.14 -28.04
C ARG A 37 -0.88 -18.33 -26.92
N LEU A 38 -0.43 -18.84 -25.77
CA LEU A 38 -1.28 -18.96 -24.58
C LEU A 38 -1.86 -17.60 -24.15
N LEU A 39 -1.01 -16.57 -24.07
CA LEU A 39 -1.46 -15.23 -23.76
C LEU A 39 -2.51 -14.73 -24.75
N SER A 40 -2.26 -14.89 -26.06
CA SER A 40 -3.21 -14.45 -27.09
C SER A 40 -4.56 -15.15 -26.93
N GLN A 41 -4.58 -16.47 -26.80
CA GLN A 41 -5.81 -17.25 -26.60
C GLN A 41 -6.54 -16.89 -25.32
N PHE A 42 -5.81 -16.71 -24.21
CA PHE A 42 -6.41 -16.34 -22.93
C PHE A 42 -7.10 -14.98 -23.00
N VAL A 43 -6.42 -13.96 -23.55
CA VAL A 43 -6.99 -12.62 -23.69
C VAL A 43 -8.13 -12.57 -24.71
N GLU A 44 -8.13 -13.43 -25.74
CA GLU A 44 -9.27 -13.57 -26.66
C GLU A 44 -10.52 -14.09 -25.95
N ALA A 45 -10.38 -15.00 -25.00
CA ALA A 45 -11.49 -15.57 -24.24
C ALA A 45 -12.06 -14.64 -23.16
N MET A 46 -11.31 -13.59 -22.76
CA MET A 46 -11.74 -12.66 -21.71
C MET A 46 -12.85 -11.70 -22.17
N ASP A 47 -13.79 -11.40 -21.28
CA ASP A 47 -14.70 -10.27 -21.44
C ASP A 47 -13.97 -8.94 -21.14
N LEU A 48 -13.80 -8.14 -22.17
CA LEU A 48 -13.15 -6.84 -22.09
C LEU A 48 -14.13 -5.67 -22.30
N THR A 49 -15.43 -5.89 -22.11
CA THR A 49 -16.48 -4.87 -22.29
C THR A 49 -16.16 -3.60 -21.50
N ASP A 50 -15.73 -3.73 -20.24
CA ASP A 50 -15.34 -2.58 -19.41
C ASP A 50 -14.16 -1.80 -19.99
N LEU A 51 -13.18 -2.48 -20.58
CA LEU A 51 -12.04 -1.83 -21.24
C LEU A 51 -12.49 -1.07 -22.49
N TYR A 52 -13.30 -1.72 -23.32
CA TYR A 52 -13.83 -1.09 -24.53
C TYR A 52 -14.73 0.12 -24.21
N SER A 53 -15.48 0.09 -23.12
CA SER A 53 -16.34 1.20 -22.68
C SER A 53 -15.57 2.49 -22.34
N THR A 54 -14.26 2.39 -22.08
CA THR A 54 -13.41 3.57 -21.82
C THR A 54 -13.02 4.34 -23.08
N TYR A 55 -13.35 3.79 -24.27
CA TYR A 55 -12.99 4.39 -25.54
C TYR A 55 -14.21 5.03 -26.21
N GLU A 56 -14.16 6.31 -26.50
CA GLU A 56 -15.15 6.98 -27.34
C GLU A 56 -15.01 6.56 -28.81
N ARG A 57 -13.77 6.29 -29.26
CA ARG A 57 -13.44 5.84 -30.60
C ARG A 57 -12.26 4.88 -30.58
N ILE A 58 -12.42 3.75 -31.23
CA ILE A 58 -11.36 2.76 -31.42
C ILE A 58 -10.45 3.22 -32.57
N ASN A 59 -9.16 3.29 -32.29
CA ASN A 59 -8.12 3.64 -33.26
C ASN A 59 -7.71 2.41 -34.11
N SER A 60 -6.63 2.54 -34.89
CA SER A 60 -6.10 1.49 -35.75
C SER A 60 -5.70 0.19 -35.03
N VAL A 61 -5.42 0.25 -33.73
CA VAL A 61 -5.09 -0.92 -32.90
C VAL A 61 -6.15 -1.08 -31.82
N SER A 62 -6.69 -2.30 -31.69
CA SER A 62 -7.77 -2.58 -30.75
C SER A 62 -7.30 -2.51 -29.30
N PRO A 63 -8.19 -2.19 -28.34
CA PRO A 63 -7.87 -2.27 -26.90
C PRO A 63 -7.39 -3.66 -26.46
N ARG A 64 -7.92 -4.72 -27.05
CA ARG A 64 -7.52 -6.12 -26.81
C ARG A 64 -6.09 -6.37 -27.25
N THR A 65 -5.73 -5.93 -28.44
CA THR A 65 -4.36 -6.02 -28.97
C THR A 65 -3.37 -5.25 -28.09
N LEU A 66 -3.73 -4.03 -27.66
CA LEU A 66 -2.91 -3.25 -26.74
C LEU A 66 -2.70 -3.98 -25.39
N LEU A 67 -3.75 -4.62 -24.86
CA LEU A 67 -3.65 -5.42 -23.62
C LEU A 67 -2.71 -6.61 -23.80
N LYS A 68 -2.84 -7.38 -24.91
CA LYS A 68 -1.95 -8.50 -25.24
C LYS A 68 -0.48 -8.04 -25.25
N ILE A 69 -0.17 -6.96 -25.97
CA ILE A 69 1.19 -6.42 -26.11
C ILE A 69 1.74 -5.98 -24.75
N VAL A 70 0.97 -5.23 -23.96
CA VAL A 70 1.40 -4.78 -22.63
C VAL A 70 1.65 -5.95 -21.71
N LEU A 71 0.76 -6.94 -21.66
CA LEU A 71 0.93 -8.14 -20.84
C LEU A 71 2.16 -8.94 -21.27
N TYR A 72 2.35 -9.16 -22.57
CA TYR A 72 3.53 -9.88 -23.07
C TYR A 72 4.84 -9.16 -22.71
N SER A 73 4.86 -7.84 -22.83
CA SER A 73 6.00 -7.03 -22.42
C SER A 73 6.30 -7.20 -20.91
N TYR A 74 5.27 -7.17 -20.07
CA TYR A 74 5.40 -7.40 -18.63
C TYR A 74 5.84 -8.83 -18.30
N MET A 75 5.38 -9.85 -19.03
CA MET A 75 5.82 -11.24 -18.89
C MET A 75 7.34 -11.39 -19.10
N ASN A 76 7.91 -10.54 -19.95
CA ASN A 76 9.35 -10.51 -20.26
C ASN A 76 10.13 -9.49 -19.40
N GLY A 77 9.53 -8.90 -18.38
CA GLY A 77 10.18 -7.93 -17.48
C GLY A 77 10.46 -6.56 -18.13
N ASP A 78 9.80 -6.24 -19.24
CA ASP A 78 9.93 -4.94 -19.92
C ASP A 78 8.69 -4.08 -19.67
N TYR A 79 8.89 -2.96 -19.00
CA TYR A 79 7.83 -2.05 -18.53
C TYR A 79 7.79 -0.72 -19.27
N SER A 80 8.77 -0.47 -20.14
CA SER A 80 8.94 0.80 -20.85
C SER A 80 8.03 0.90 -22.07
N SER A 81 7.20 1.94 -22.15
CA SER A 81 6.38 2.19 -23.35
C SER A 81 7.21 2.35 -24.62
N ARG A 82 8.43 2.93 -24.51
CA ARG A 82 9.33 3.08 -25.66
C ARG A 82 9.92 1.75 -26.10
N SER A 83 10.19 0.85 -25.17
CA SER A 83 10.63 -0.50 -25.47
C SER A 83 9.52 -1.30 -26.13
N MET A 84 8.27 -1.19 -25.64
CA MET A 84 7.10 -1.80 -26.27
C MET A 84 6.93 -1.37 -27.74
N GLU A 85 7.05 -0.05 -28.01
CA GLU A 85 7.02 0.47 -29.38
C GLU A 85 8.15 -0.12 -30.24
N LEU A 86 9.35 -0.24 -29.67
CA LEU A 86 10.50 -0.79 -30.39
C LEU A 86 10.32 -2.29 -30.66
N ASN A 87 9.85 -3.05 -29.65
CA ASN A 87 9.62 -4.50 -29.77
C ASN A 87 8.54 -4.79 -30.82
N CYS A 88 7.46 -4.02 -30.87
CA CYS A 88 6.45 -4.12 -31.92
C CYS A 88 7.01 -4.00 -33.35
N LYS A 89 8.18 -3.38 -33.53
CA LYS A 89 8.84 -3.18 -34.82
C LYS A 89 9.95 -4.20 -35.12
N ARG A 90 10.39 -4.97 -34.11
CA ARG A 90 11.62 -5.79 -34.22
C ARG A 90 11.48 -7.23 -33.76
N ASP A 91 10.51 -7.52 -32.89
CA ASP A 91 10.31 -8.82 -32.27
C ASP A 91 9.12 -9.54 -32.91
N ILE A 92 9.34 -10.80 -33.34
CA ILE A 92 8.35 -11.60 -34.06
C ILE A 92 7.11 -11.91 -33.19
N ASN A 93 7.28 -12.11 -31.88
CA ASN A 93 6.17 -12.41 -30.97
C ASN A 93 5.27 -11.16 -30.79
N PHE A 94 5.87 -9.96 -30.73
CA PHE A 94 5.10 -8.73 -30.71
C PHE A 94 4.40 -8.46 -32.06
N MET A 95 5.04 -8.79 -33.18
CA MET A 95 4.44 -8.71 -34.53
C MET A 95 3.26 -9.69 -34.65
N PHE A 96 3.37 -10.88 -34.09
CA PHE A 96 2.28 -11.86 -34.03
C PHE A 96 1.07 -11.28 -33.28
N LEU A 97 1.29 -10.66 -32.10
CA LEU A 97 0.22 -10.04 -31.32
C LEU A 97 -0.43 -8.83 -32.01
N LEU A 98 0.27 -8.17 -32.92
CA LEU A 98 -0.28 -7.04 -33.71
C LEU A 98 -1.30 -7.48 -34.77
N GLU A 99 -1.29 -8.76 -35.18
CA GLU A 99 -2.24 -9.30 -36.17
C GLU A 99 -2.34 -8.43 -37.45
N GLY A 100 -1.19 -7.94 -37.93
CA GLY A 100 -1.12 -7.05 -39.09
C GLY A 100 -1.43 -5.58 -38.83
N SER A 101 -1.78 -5.20 -37.61
CA SER A 101 -1.96 -3.80 -37.21
C SER A 101 -0.63 -3.04 -37.18
N PRO A 102 -0.61 -1.72 -37.42
CA PRO A 102 0.61 -0.93 -37.34
C PRO A 102 1.12 -0.86 -35.89
N ALA A 103 2.44 -0.83 -35.70
CA ALA A 103 3.06 -0.73 -34.39
C ALA A 103 2.64 0.59 -33.69
N PRO A 104 2.01 0.50 -32.50
CA PRO A 104 1.62 1.68 -31.73
C PRO A 104 2.83 2.49 -31.25
N ASP A 105 2.67 3.80 -31.09
CA ASP A 105 3.68 4.64 -30.50
C ASP A 105 3.69 4.50 -28.95
N HIS A 106 4.78 4.92 -28.32
CA HIS A 106 4.94 4.86 -26.87
C HIS A 106 3.90 5.69 -26.09
N ALA A 107 3.37 6.76 -26.69
CA ALA A 107 2.35 7.58 -26.05
C ALA A 107 0.99 6.85 -26.04
N THR A 108 0.71 6.02 -27.04
CA THR A 108 -0.47 5.14 -27.07
C THR A 108 -0.43 4.13 -25.92
N PHE A 109 0.70 3.46 -25.68
CA PHE A 109 0.84 2.55 -24.52
C PHE A 109 0.74 3.27 -23.18
N ALA A 110 1.30 4.49 -23.07
CA ALA A 110 1.19 5.27 -21.84
C ALA A 110 -0.28 5.68 -21.56
N ARG A 111 -1.01 6.16 -22.58
CA ARG A 111 -2.45 6.49 -22.49
C ARG A 111 -3.29 5.25 -22.21
N PHE A 112 -3.02 4.14 -22.88
CA PHE A 112 -3.71 2.87 -22.62
C PHE A 112 -3.64 2.51 -21.15
N ARG A 113 -2.47 2.48 -20.53
CA ARG A 113 -2.29 2.11 -19.12
C ARG A 113 -2.99 3.07 -18.15
N SER A 114 -2.87 4.39 -18.39
CA SER A 114 -3.32 5.41 -17.44
C SER A 114 -4.76 5.87 -17.62
N ILE A 115 -5.26 5.93 -18.87
CA ILE A 115 -6.59 6.48 -19.18
C ILE A 115 -7.62 5.35 -19.36
N HIS A 116 -7.22 4.26 -20.03
CA HIS A 116 -8.15 3.22 -20.42
C HIS A 116 -8.13 2.02 -19.47
N PHE A 117 -6.95 1.49 -19.15
CA PHE A 117 -6.84 0.32 -18.29
C PHE A 117 -7.03 0.65 -16.80
N ALA A 118 -6.51 1.76 -16.30
CA ALA A 118 -6.57 2.09 -14.88
C ALA A 118 -7.99 2.14 -14.30
N PRO A 119 -9.01 2.71 -14.97
CA PRO A 119 -10.38 2.73 -14.45
C PRO A 119 -11.04 1.35 -14.31
N CYS A 120 -10.65 0.37 -15.15
CA CYS A 120 -11.25 -0.97 -15.19
C CYS A 120 -10.30 -2.09 -14.70
N SER A 121 -9.10 -1.74 -14.21
CA SER A 121 -8.06 -2.71 -13.85
C SER A 121 -8.53 -3.80 -12.88
N LYS A 122 -9.31 -3.47 -11.86
CA LYS A 122 -9.87 -4.43 -10.90
C LYS A 122 -10.82 -5.44 -11.56
N ARG A 123 -11.71 -4.97 -12.45
CA ARG A 123 -12.66 -5.83 -13.14
C ARG A 123 -11.96 -6.79 -14.10
N ILE A 124 -10.93 -6.31 -14.79
CA ILE A 124 -10.13 -7.16 -15.69
C ILE A 124 -9.33 -8.21 -14.89
N LEU A 125 -8.81 -7.86 -13.69
CA LEU A 125 -8.19 -8.84 -12.82
C LEU A 125 -9.21 -9.88 -12.32
N ALA A 126 -10.40 -9.43 -11.93
CA ALA A 126 -11.49 -10.30 -11.52
C ALA A 126 -11.88 -11.27 -12.63
N GLU A 127 -11.99 -10.78 -13.86
CA GLU A 127 -12.28 -11.59 -15.05
C GLU A 127 -11.22 -12.69 -15.23
N MET A 128 -9.94 -12.35 -15.17
CA MET A 128 -8.86 -13.35 -15.22
C MET A 128 -8.96 -14.37 -14.08
N SER A 129 -9.18 -13.91 -12.85
CA SER A 129 -9.26 -14.79 -11.67
C SER A 129 -10.49 -15.71 -11.73
N ASN A 130 -11.61 -15.20 -12.21
CA ASN A 130 -12.83 -15.97 -12.40
C ASN A 130 -12.67 -17.00 -13.53
N ALA A 131 -11.98 -16.64 -14.63
CA ALA A 131 -11.66 -17.58 -15.71
C ALA A 131 -10.74 -18.72 -15.21
N LEU A 132 -9.71 -18.40 -14.45
CA LEU A 132 -8.81 -19.41 -13.84
C LEU A 132 -9.55 -20.32 -12.84
N PHE A 133 -10.52 -19.79 -12.12
CA PHE A 133 -11.39 -20.58 -11.25
C PHE A 133 -12.29 -21.53 -12.06
N ASP A 134 -12.90 -21.07 -13.17
CA ASP A 134 -13.71 -21.91 -14.07
C ASP A 134 -12.92 -23.01 -14.74
N MET A 135 -11.64 -22.75 -15.00
CA MET A 135 -10.70 -23.74 -15.54
C MET A 135 -10.24 -24.76 -14.49
N GLY A 136 -10.60 -24.60 -13.21
CA GLY A 136 -10.13 -25.44 -12.10
C GLY A 136 -8.68 -25.20 -11.70
N GLU A 137 -8.07 -24.11 -12.16
CA GLU A 137 -6.70 -23.72 -11.78
C GLU A 137 -6.62 -23.03 -10.42
N ILE A 138 -7.69 -22.38 -9.97
CA ILE A 138 -7.86 -21.76 -8.65
C ILE A 138 -8.85 -22.58 -7.84
N SER A 139 -8.53 -22.89 -6.57
CA SER A 139 -9.40 -23.69 -5.71
C SER A 139 -10.63 -22.93 -5.20
N GLY A 140 -10.49 -21.63 -4.93
CA GLY A 140 -11.51 -20.82 -4.29
C GLY A 140 -11.75 -21.12 -2.80
N GLU A 141 -10.99 -22.02 -2.19
CA GLU A 141 -11.17 -22.46 -0.80
C GLU A 141 -10.25 -21.72 0.17
N THR A 142 -8.96 -21.65 -0.14
CA THR A 142 -7.94 -21.09 0.75
C THR A 142 -7.16 -20.00 0.05
N ILE A 143 -7.11 -18.82 0.66
CA ILE A 143 -6.28 -17.70 0.19
C ILE A 143 -5.10 -17.46 1.13
N PHE A 144 -3.93 -17.28 0.53
CA PHE A 144 -2.70 -16.90 1.21
C PHE A 144 -2.43 -15.41 1.00
N ILE A 145 -2.50 -14.63 2.09
CA ILE A 145 -2.35 -13.17 2.03
C ILE A 145 -1.01 -12.77 2.60
N ASP A 146 -0.29 -11.93 1.86
CA ASP A 146 0.93 -11.29 2.32
C ASP A 146 1.08 -9.88 1.70
N GLY A 147 1.88 -9.04 2.34
CA GLY A 147 2.12 -7.66 1.94
C GLY A 147 3.58 -7.35 1.69
N THR A 148 3.84 -6.53 0.67
CA THR A 148 5.17 -6.02 0.42
C THR A 148 5.17 -4.54 0.10
N LYS A 149 6.29 -3.88 0.38
CA LYS A 149 6.49 -2.47 0.07
C LYS A 149 7.27 -2.35 -1.23
N ILE A 150 6.72 -1.59 -2.18
CA ILE A 150 7.37 -1.28 -3.46
C ILE A 150 7.62 0.22 -3.54
N GLU A 151 8.82 0.61 -3.97
CA GLU A 151 9.23 2.01 -4.08
C GLU A 151 8.36 2.75 -5.11
N ALA A 152 7.90 3.94 -4.74
CA ALA A 152 7.11 4.80 -5.62
C ALA A 152 7.99 5.54 -6.62
N SER A 153 7.41 5.95 -7.76
CA SER A 153 8.04 6.87 -8.74
C SER A 153 8.11 8.29 -8.18
N ALA A 154 8.81 8.46 -7.06
CA ALA A 154 8.84 9.71 -6.32
C ALA A 154 10.25 10.08 -5.86
N ASN A 155 10.47 11.39 -5.65
CA ASN A 155 11.74 11.87 -5.14
C ASN A 155 11.81 11.62 -3.61
N LYS A 156 12.80 10.84 -3.17
CA LYS A 156 13.02 10.48 -1.77
C LYS A 156 13.43 11.66 -0.87
N TYR A 157 13.87 12.77 -1.44
CA TYR A 157 14.29 13.95 -0.69
C TYR A 157 13.20 15.02 -0.53
N THR A 158 12.09 14.90 -1.24
CA THR A 158 10.98 15.86 -1.19
C THR A 158 9.80 15.30 -0.39
N PHE A 159 9.91 15.34 0.92
CA PHE A 159 8.93 14.79 1.86
C PHE A 159 8.19 15.89 2.65
N VAL A 160 7.01 15.52 3.12
CA VAL A 160 6.21 16.30 4.08
C VAL A 160 5.81 15.39 5.24
N TRP A 161 6.19 15.78 6.46
CA TRP A 161 5.81 15.07 7.69
C TRP A 161 4.66 15.78 8.39
N LYS A 162 3.53 15.10 8.60
CA LYS A 162 2.33 15.64 9.27
C LYS A 162 2.67 16.29 10.60
N LYS A 163 3.41 15.61 11.48
CA LYS A 163 3.83 16.09 12.79
C LYS A 163 4.62 17.41 12.71
N ALA A 164 5.52 17.53 11.74
CA ALA A 164 6.32 18.73 11.56
C ALA A 164 5.49 19.91 11.05
N VAL A 165 4.58 19.65 10.10
CA VAL A 165 3.67 20.67 9.56
C VAL A 165 2.71 21.16 10.63
N THR A 166 2.09 20.26 11.40
CA THR A 166 1.18 20.61 12.52
C THR A 166 1.89 21.46 13.56
N LYS A 167 3.14 21.12 13.93
CA LYS A 167 3.95 21.94 14.85
C LYS A 167 4.26 23.33 14.29
N LYS A 168 4.58 23.41 12.98
CA LYS A 168 4.83 24.71 12.30
C LYS A 168 3.55 25.54 12.20
N GLN A 169 2.41 24.90 11.92
CA GLN A 169 1.11 25.56 11.88
C GLN A 169 0.71 26.14 13.24
N ALA A 170 0.86 25.36 14.34
CA ALA A 170 0.57 25.85 15.68
C ALA A 170 1.42 27.07 16.04
N LYS A 171 2.73 27.04 15.73
CA LYS A 171 3.60 28.20 15.92
C LYS A 171 3.20 29.41 15.05
N LEU A 172 2.71 29.19 13.84
CA LEU A 172 2.23 30.25 12.96
C LEU A 172 0.93 30.86 13.48
N LEU A 173 0.01 30.06 14.02
CA LEU A 173 -1.24 30.51 14.60
C LEU A 173 -1.01 31.39 15.83
N GLN A 174 0.00 31.05 16.65
CA GLN A 174 0.40 31.92 17.78
C GLN A 174 0.91 33.26 17.27
N LYS A 175 1.86 33.26 16.31
CA LYS A 175 2.36 34.52 15.70
C LYS A 175 1.27 35.34 15.03
N LEU A 176 0.28 34.70 14.45
CA LEU A 176 -0.88 35.39 13.88
C LEU A 176 -1.76 36.02 14.94
N ALA A 177 -1.91 35.41 16.13
CA ALA A 177 -2.64 36.00 17.24
C ALA A 177 -1.94 37.24 17.74
N ASP A 178 -0.63 37.17 17.97
CA ASP A 178 0.19 38.29 18.38
C ASP A 178 0.14 39.43 17.34
N PHE A 179 0.24 39.10 16.06
CA PHE A 179 0.18 40.06 14.95
C PHE A 179 -1.20 40.72 14.79
N VAL A 180 -2.30 39.99 15.03
CA VAL A 180 -3.65 40.56 15.00
C VAL A 180 -3.80 41.58 16.12
N ALA A 181 -3.32 41.28 17.35
CA ALA A 181 -3.34 42.19 18.47
C ALA A 181 -2.49 43.46 18.20
N GLU A 182 -1.31 43.31 17.59
CA GLU A 182 -0.49 44.44 17.13
C GLU A 182 -1.22 45.33 16.11
N CYS A 183 -1.89 44.73 15.12
CA CYS A 183 -2.68 45.49 14.15
C CYS A 183 -3.90 46.19 14.76
N GLU A 184 -4.51 45.61 15.80
CA GLU A 184 -5.61 46.21 16.52
C GLU A 184 -5.14 47.50 17.23
N LEU A 185 -3.96 47.47 17.83
CA LEU A 185 -3.36 48.64 18.50
C LEU A 185 -2.90 49.72 17.50
N LEU A 186 -2.25 49.33 16.41
CA LEU A 186 -1.64 50.26 15.46
C LEU A 186 -2.65 50.93 14.52
N TYR A 187 -3.75 50.24 14.17
CA TYR A 187 -4.68 50.69 13.13
C TYR A 187 -6.13 50.80 13.60
N ASP A 188 -6.42 50.61 14.89
CA ASP A 188 -7.78 50.55 15.45
C ASP A 188 -8.72 49.58 14.71
N ILE A 189 -8.19 48.44 14.31
CA ILE A 189 -8.92 47.42 13.57
C ILE A 189 -9.30 46.28 14.50
N LYS A 190 -10.59 46.08 14.82
CA LYS A 190 -11.06 44.93 15.62
C LYS A 190 -11.40 43.73 14.74
N ILE A 191 -10.85 42.54 15.08
CA ILE A 191 -11.14 41.23 14.46
C ILE A 191 -11.63 40.28 15.54
N VAL A 192 -12.91 39.97 15.51
CA VAL A 192 -13.51 39.01 16.45
C VAL A 192 -13.29 37.60 15.96
N TYR A 193 -12.68 36.77 16.80
CA TYR A 193 -12.50 35.32 16.58
C TYR A 193 -12.60 34.58 17.92
N GLY A 194 -12.97 33.27 17.87
CA GLY A 194 -13.03 32.43 19.07
C GLY A 194 -11.64 31.91 19.45
N ASN A 195 -11.57 30.69 19.98
CA ASN A 195 -10.32 30.08 20.50
C ASN A 195 -9.18 29.96 19.48
N THR A 196 -9.47 30.00 18.15
CA THR A 196 -8.45 29.84 17.09
C THR A 196 -8.71 30.78 15.92
N ILE A 197 -7.63 31.38 15.40
CA ILE A 197 -7.67 32.16 14.16
C ILE A 197 -7.79 31.23 12.95
N LYS A 198 -8.81 31.48 12.10
CA LYS A 198 -9.05 30.75 10.84
C LYS A 198 -8.70 31.66 9.65
N ILE A 199 -8.47 31.08 8.49
CA ILE A 199 -8.17 31.80 7.23
C ILE A 199 -9.18 32.93 6.97
N LYS A 200 -10.47 32.74 7.27
CA LYS A 200 -11.50 33.78 7.10
C LYS A 200 -11.20 35.06 7.90
N HIS A 201 -10.68 34.93 9.13
CA HIS A 201 -10.33 36.07 9.97
C HIS A 201 -9.11 36.81 9.42
N VAL A 202 -8.11 36.07 8.95
CA VAL A 202 -6.92 36.64 8.30
C VAL A 202 -7.29 37.39 7.00
N LYS A 203 -8.20 36.83 6.20
CA LYS A 203 -8.74 37.52 5.01
C LYS A 203 -9.51 38.79 5.38
N LYS A 204 -10.28 38.79 6.49
CA LYS A 204 -11.00 39.96 6.97
C LYS A 204 -10.04 41.06 7.39
N LEU A 205 -8.97 40.70 8.15
CA LEU A 205 -7.92 41.67 8.51
C LEU A 205 -7.25 42.24 7.26
N ARG A 206 -6.88 41.39 6.31
CA ARG A 206 -6.29 41.81 5.03
C ARG A 206 -7.17 42.84 4.32
N LYS A 207 -8.49 42.58 4.21
CA LYS A 207 -9.43 43.51 3.57
C LYS A 207 -9.43 44.89 4.26
N LYS A 208 -9.39 44.91 5.59
CA LYS A 208 -9.39 46.16 6.37
C LYS A 208 -8.09 46.94 6.20
N LEU A 209 -6.92 46.24 6.20
CA LEU A 209 -5.62 46.90 5.98
C LEU A 209 -5.49 47.45 4.55
N TYR A 210 -6.04 46.79 3.56
CA TYR A 210 -6.08 47.31 2.19
C TYR A 210 -7.03 48.52 2.05
N ALA A 211 -8.15 48.54 2.76
CA ALA A 211 -9.03 49.72 2.79
C ALA A 211 -8.33 50.93 3.41
N LEU A 212 -7.57 50.75 4.49
CA LEU A 212 -6.73 51.81 5.06
C LEU A 212 -5.69 52.33 4.08
N ARG A 213 -5.03 51.45 3.35
CA ARG A 213 -4.08 51.81 2.28
C ARG A 213 -4.72 52.73 1.24
N GLU A 214 -5.94 52.42 0.82
CA GLU A 214 -6.70 53.24 -0.14
C GLU A 214 -7.09 54.57 0.45
N THR A 215 -7.59 54.61 1.71
CA THR A 215 -7.98 55.84 2.40
C THR A 215 -6.79 56.77 2.60
N GLU A 216 -5.62 56.23 2.95
CA GLU A 216 -4.41 57.00 3.18
C GLU A 216 -3.60 57.27 1.90
N ASN A 217 -4.07 56.84 0.73
CA ASN A 217 -3.41 56.96 -0.58
C ASN A 217 -1.96 56.46 -0.58
N ILE A 218 -1.65 55.38 0.18
CA ILE A 218 -0.29 54.86 0.31
C ILE A 218 0.09 54.05 -0.95
N VAL A 219 1.11 54.53 -1.64
CA VAL A 219 1.73 53.83 -2.77
C VAL A 219 2.80 52.91 -2.24
N PHE A 220 2.72 51.61 -2.60
CA PHE A 220 3.71 50.62 -2.21
C PHE A 220 5.02 50.83 -2.96
N VAL A 221 6.12 50.77 -2.23
CA VAL A 221 7.46 50.88 -2.75
C VAL A 221 8.12 49.50 -2.80
N HIS A 222 8.80 49.21 -3.90
CA HIS A 222 9.51 47.94 -4.13
C HIS A 222 10.97 48.21 -4.48
N GLY A 223 11.85 47.28 -4.16
CA GLY A 223 13.28 47.36 -4.49
C GLY A 223 14.19 47.59 -3.29
N ILE A 224 15.49 47.40 -3.53
CA ILE A 224 16.54 47.54 -2.51
C ILE A 224 16.74 49.02 -2.17
N GLY A 225 16.88 49.33 -0.89
CA GLY A 225 17.14 50.72 -0.39
C GLY A 225 15.91 51.59 -0.22
N LYS A 226 14.71 51.19 -0.61
CA LYS A 226 13.48 51.97 -0.41
C LYS A 226 12.86 51.67 0.96
N ARG A 227 12.51 52.74 1.72
CA ARG A 227 11.84 52.58 3.03
C ARG A 227 10.36 52.29 2.83
N LYS A 228 9.90 51.11 3.27
CA LYS A 228 8.49 50.71 3.29
C LYS A 228 7.77 51.36 4.49
N THR A 229 6.55 51.81 4.27
CA THR A 229 5.67 52.29 5.36
C THR A 229 5.35 51.15 6.33
N PRO A 230 5.00 51.46 7.61
CA PRO A 230 4.54 50.44 8.56
C PRO A 230 3.37 49.61 8.02
N LEU A 231 2.37 50.30 7.41
CA LEU A 231 1.22 49.62 6.82
C LEU A 231 1.60 48.66 5.69
N GLN A 232 2.53 49.03 4.80
CA GLN A 232 3.03 48.11 3.75
C GLN A 232 3.70 46.86 4.37
N LYS A 233 4.53 47.05 5.40
CA LYS A 233 5.18 45.93 6.11
C LYS A 233 4.14 44.98 6.74
N SER A 234 3.11 45.54 7.36
CA SER A 234 2.03 44.78 7.98
C SER A 234 1.24 43.97 6.95
N ILE A 235 0.91 44.57 5.81
CA ILE A 235 0.21 43.88 4.72
C ILE A 235 1.08 42.75 4.14
N GLU A 236 2.35 43.01 3.84
CA GLU A 236 3.27 41.99 3.32
C GLU A 236 3.45 40.83 4.31
N THR A 237 3.60 41.11 5.60
CA THR A 237 3.70 40.10 6.67
C THR A 237 2.43 39.24 6.75
N LEU A 238 1.27 39.90 6.69
CA LEU A 238 -0.03 39.21 6.73
C LEU A 238 -0.22 38.29 5.51
N GLU A 239 0.21 38.74 4.34
CA GLU A 239 0.15 37.95 3.12
C GLU A 239 1.09 36.71 3.18
N ASP A 240 2.30 36.88 3.72
CA ASP A 240 3.19 35.73 3.99
C ASP A 240 2.51 34.72 4.94
N TYR A 241 1.97 35.22 6.05
CA TYR A 241 1.27 34.38 7.03
C TYR A 241 0.06 33.68 6.41
N LEU A 242 -0.74 34.35 5.59
CA LEU A 242 -1.89 33.78 4.89
C LEU A 242 -1.47 32.69 3.91
N ASN A 243 -0.42 32.93 3.13
CA ASN A 243 0.10 31.95 2.17
C ASN A 243 0.66 30.72 2.87
N ARG A 244 1.41 30.91 3.96
CA ARG A 244 1.93 29.81 4.77
C ARG A 244 0.82 29.00 5.44
N LEU A 245 -0.21 29.67 5.97
CA LEU A 245 -1.36 29.00 6.59
C LEU A 245 -2.15 28.18 5.59
N LYS A 246 -2.39 28.70 4.37
CA LYS A 246 -3.02 27.96 3.27
C LYS A 246 -2.19 26.73 2.91
N LYS A 247 -0.86 26.88 2.76
CA LYS A 247 0.07 25.81 2.46
C LYS A 247 0.05 24.71 3.52
N TYR A 248 0.10 25.07 4.80
CA TYR A 248 0.05 24.09 5.89
C TYR A 248 -1.28 23.34 5.94
N ASN A 249 -2.41 24.05 5.75
CA ASN A 249 -3.72 23.41 5.67
C ASN A 249 -3.80 22.41 4.52
N GLN A 250 -3.32 22.78 3.34
CA GLN A 250 -3.25 21.89 2.18
C GLN A 250 -2.37 20.67 2.45
N GLN A 251 -1.19 20.86 3.05
CA GLN A 251 -0.29 19.76 3.39
C GLN A 251 -0.90 18.80 4.41
N ILE A 252 -1.61 19.30 5.42
CA ILE A 252 -2.32 18.48 6.40
C ILE A 252 -3.47 17.71 5.74
N HIS A 253 -4.21 18.38 4.84
CA HIS A 253 -5.29 17.75 4.08
C HIS A 253 -4.77 16.58 3.19
N ILE A 254 -3.68 16.79 2.46
CA ILE A 254 -3.05 15.73 1.65
C ILE A 254 -2.55 14.58 2.53
N CYS A 255 -2.01 14.86 3.72
CA CYS A 255 -1.61 13.80 4.65
C CYS A 255 -2.80 12.94 5.08
N ALA A 256 -3.98 13.51 5.26
CA ALA A 256 -5.15 12.83 5.82
C ALA A 256 -4.76 12.02 7.08
N GLU A 257 -4.98 10.70 7.10
CA GLU A 257 -4.60 9.81 8.20
C GLU A 257 -3.12 9.34 8.16
N ARG A 258 -2.39 9.67 7.11
CA ARG A 258 -0.99 9.29 6.94
C ARG A 258 -0.05 10.19 7.73
N ASN A 259 1.11 9.66 8.10
CA ASN A 259 2.16 10.42 8.80
C ASN A 259 2.99 11.29 7.85
N SER A 260 3.01 10.97 6.56
CA SER A 260 3.83 11.66 5.56
C SER A 260 3.30 11.45 4.14
N TYR A 261 3.78 12.27 3.21
CA TYR A 261 3.63 12.06 1.77
C TYR A 261 4.83 12.62 1.01
N SER A 262 5.00 12.19 -0.25
CA SER A 262 5.99 12.77 -1.17
C SER A 262 5.38 13.92 -1.97
N LYS A 263 6.13 15.03 -2.18
CA LYS A 263 5.64 16.15 -2.99
C LYS A 263 5.52 15.82 -4.49
N THR A 264 6.21 14.80 -4.95
CA THR A 264 6.22 14.37 -6.36
C THR A 264 5.23 13.27 -6.66
N ASP A 265 4.71 12.61 -5.60
CA ASP A 265 3.61 11.64 -5.64
C ASP A 265 2.85 11.74 -4.32
N HIS A 266 1.71 12.42 -4.33
CA HIS A 266 0.94 12.73 -3.12
C HIS A 266 0.34 11.50 -2.44
N ASP A 267 0.17 10.41 -3.16
CA ASP A 267 -0.41 9.16 -2.63
C ASP A 267 0.66 8.26 -1.98
N ALA A 268 1.92 8.42 -2.36
CA ALA A 268 3.02 7.67 -1.77
C ALA A 268 3.33 8.12 -0.34
N THR A 269 3.51 7.15 0.55
CA THR A 269 3.86 7.36 1.96
C THR A 269 5.30 6.92 2.22
N PHE A 270 6.02 7.63 3.09
CA PHE A 270 7.37 7.23 3.48
C PHE A 270 7.32 6.03 4.41
N MET A 271 7.92 4.93 3.97
CA MET A 271 7.94 3.64 4.66
C MET A 271 9.37 3.11 4.78
N ARG A 272 9.62 2.32 5.82
CA ARG A 272 10.85 1.54 5.93
C ARG A 272 10.76 0.34 5.00
N MET A 273 11.70 0.22 4.07
CA MET A 273 11.74 -0.90 3.12
C MET A 273 12.32 -2.14 3.80
N LYS A 274 11.85 -3.35 3.41
CA LYS A 274 12.45 -4.63 3.87
C LYS A 274 13.87 -4.79 3.30
N GLU A 275 14.07 -4.36 2.05
CA GLU A 275 15.35 -4.41 1.33
C GLU A 275 16.12 -3.11 1.56
N ASP A 276 16.70 -2.97 2.72
CA ASP A 276 17.62 -1.87 3.05
C ASP A 276 19.04 -2.40 2.99
N ALA A 277 19.65 -2.36 1.79
CA ALA A 277 21.01 -2.85 1.55
C ALA A 277 22.07 -2.18 2.46
N MET A 278 21.77 -0.99 2.97
CA MET A 278 22.66 -0.27 3.86
C MET A 278 22.37 -0.50 5.35
N GLY A 279 21.28 -1.20 5.69
CA GLY A 279 20.89 -1.49 7.06
C GLY A 279 20.62 -0.27 7.96
N ASN A 280 20.51 0.93 7.36
CA ASN A 280 20.42 2.20 8.09
C ASN A 280 18.97 2.64 8.39
N GLY A 281 17.98 1.83 8.01
CA GLY A 281 16.57 2.12 8.23
C GLY A 281 16.02 3.26 7.38
N GLN A 282 16.62 3.53 6.22
CA GLN A 282 16.21 4.61 5.33
C GLN A 282 14.73 4.50 4.94
N LEU A 283 14.00 5.59 5.11
CA LEU A 283 12.63 5.71 4.66
C LEU A 283 12.60 6.12 3.19
N LYS A 284 11.80 5.39 2.39
CA LYS A 284 11.54 5.70 0.99
C LYS A 284 10.05 5.92 0.76
N PRO A 285 9.66 6.78 -0.22
CA PRO A 285 8.28 6.86 -0.65
C PRO A 285 7.89 5.53 -1.30
N ALA A 286 6.82 4.92 -0.81
CA ALA A 286 6.42 3.59 -1.22
C ALA A 286 4.90 3.39 -1.11
N TYR A 287 4.42 2.34 -1.74
CA TYR A 287 3.10 1.77 -1.58
C TYR A 287 3.19 0.41 -0.91
N ASN A 288 2.21 0.08 -0.08
CA ASN A 288 2.04 -1.25 0.50
C ASN A 288 1.14 -2.06 -0.43
N LEU A 289 1.73 -3.01 -1.16
CA LEU A 289 1.03 -3.92 -2.06
C LEU A 289 0.66 -5.19 -1.29
N GLN A 290 -0.62 -5.54 -1.30
CA GLN A 290 -1.15 -6.76 -0.74
C GLN A 290 -1.49 -7.72 -1.87
N HIS A 291 -1.01 -8.97 -1.79
CA HIS A 291 -1.41 -10.05 -2.68
C HIS A 291 -2.23 -11.08 -1.92
N GLY A 292 -3.31 -11.54 -2.56
CA GLY A 292 -3.99 -12.77 -2.21
C GLY A 292 -3.68 -13.81 -3.27
N VAL A 293 -3.10 -14.91 -2.84
CA VAL A 293 -2.62 -15.96 -3.73
C VAL A 293 -3.39 -17.25 -3.42
N ASP A 294 -3.85 -17.92 -4.45
CA ASP A 294 -4.44 -19.25 -4.39
C ASP A 294 -3.90 -20.07 -5.55
N SER A 295 -3.47 -21.30 -5.27
CA SER A 295 -2.99 -22.23 -6.29
C SER A 295 -1.83 -21.67 -7.14
N GLU A 296 -0.95 -20.89 -6.51
CA GLU A 296 0.17 -20.13 -7.10
C GLU A 296 -0.24 -18.90 -7.93
N TYR A 297 -1.54 -18.61 -8.14
CA TYR A 297 -2.00 -17.41 -8.86
C TYR A 297 -2.31 -16.25 -7.92
N ILE A 298 -1.98 -15.03 -8.33
CA ILE A 298 -2.44 -13.82 -7.66
C ILE A 298 -3.90 -13.62 -8.06
N THR A 299 -4.81 -13.96 -7.14
CA THR A 299 -6.26 -13.91 -7.41
C THR A 299 -6.84 -12.53 -7.15
N TRP A 300 -6.25 -11.82 -6.19
CA TRP A 300 -6.62 -10.45 -5.87
C TRP A 300 -5.43 -9.65 -5.36
N LEU A 301 -5.50 -8.35 -5.53
CA LEU A 301 -4.50 -7.44 -4.98
C LEU A 301 -5.12 -6.09 -4.58
N THR A 302 -4.52 -5.47 -3.58
CA THR A 302 -4.82 -4.08 -3.21
C THR A 302 -3.54 -3.32 -2.93
N ILE A 303 -3.59 -2.01 -3.10
CA ILE A 303 -2.50 -1.12 -2.73
C ILE A 303 -2.95 -0.19 -1.61
N GLY A 304 -2.05 0.15 -0.72
CA GLY A 304 -2.32 1.03 0.40
C GLY A 304 -1.16 1.96 0.72
N SER A 305 -1.50 3.02 1.42
CA SER A 305 -0.54 3.99 1.95
C SER A 305 -0.16 3.71 3.41
N GLN A 306 -0.69 2.64 4.00
CA GLN A 306 -0.41 2.26 5.39
C GLN A 306 0.90 1.46 5.46
N PRO A 307 1.82 1.80 6.38
CA PRO A 307 3.09 1.08 6.51
C PRO A 307 2.98 -0.27 7.23
N THR A 308 1.81 -0.62 7.76
CA THR A 308 1.52 -1.87 8.51
C THR A 308 0.32 -2.58 7.93
N ASP A 309 0.29 -3.90 8.06
CA ASP A 309 -0.71 -4.76 7.40
C ASP A 309 -1.97 -5.00 8.25
N THR A 310 -1.94 -4.67 9.55
CA THR A 310 -3.04 -4.92 10.50
C THR A 310 -4.39 -4.37 10.05
N THR A 311 -4.41 -3.24 9.33
CA THR A 311 -5.64 -2.58 8.88
C THR A 311 -5.97 -2.84 7.41
N THR A 312 -5.20 -3.68 6.71
CA THR A 312 -5.38 -3.92 5.27
C THR A 312 -6.25 -5.13 4.98
N LEU A 313 -6.36 -6.09 5.91
CA LEU A 313 -7.06 -7.36 5.69
C LEU A 313 -8.54 -7.18 5.37
N ILE A 314 -9.27 -6.44 6.20
CA ILE A 314 -10.72 -6.24 6.04
C ILE A 314 -11.05 -5.54 4.72
N PRO A 315 -10.40 -4.40 4.37
CA PRO A 315 -10.60 -3.78 3.07
C PRO A 315 -10.27 -4.70 1.90
N PHE A 316 -9.18 -5.48 2.01
CA PHE A 316 -8.77 -6.45 0.99
C PHE A 316 -9.85 -7.51 0.76
N LEU A 317 -10.33 -8.15 1.82
CA LEU A 317 -11.33 -9.23 1.73
C LEU A 317 -12.68 -8.71 1.22
N LYS A 318 -13.11 -7.53 1.64
CA LYS A 318 -14.33 -6.90 1.12
C LYS A 318 -14.23 -6.60 -0.37
N ASP A 319 -13.12 -6.01 -0.80
CA ASP A 319 -12.86 -5.68 -2.19
C ASP A 319 -12.77 -6.94 -3.07
N ALA A 320 -12.11 -7.99 -2.60
CA ALA A 320 -12.08 -9.28 -3.28
C ALA A 320 -13.47 -9.92 -3.41
N GLN A 321 -14.25 -9.90 -2.33
CA GLN A 321 -15.59 -10.48 -2.29
C GLN A 321 -16.60 -9.74 -3.18
N GLU A 322 -16.40 -8.44 -3.41
CA GLU A 322 -17.23 -7.64 -4.32
C GLU A 322 -17.02 -8.00 -5.79
N HIS A 323 -15.84 -8.49 -6.16
CA HIS A 323 -15.42 -8.68 -7.55
C HIS A 323 -15.31 -10.15 -7.97
N LEU A 324 -14.88 -11.04 -7.05
CA LEU A 324 -14.73 -12.46 -7.35
C LEU A 324 -16.06 -13.20 -7.18
N LYS A 325 -16.33 -14.16 -8.06
CA LYS A 325 -17.54 -14.99 -8.01
C LYS A 325 -17.53 -16.09 -6.95
N PHE A 326 -16.41 -16.24 -6.25
CA PHE A 326 -16.22 -17.20 -5.16
C PHE A 326 -15.76 -16.51 -3.89
N LYS A 327 -16.02 -17.14 -2.74
CA LYS A 327 -15.66 -16.64 -1.42
C LYS A 327 -14.76 -17.63 -0.71
N TYR A 328 -13.59 -17.19 -0.34
CA TYR A 328 -12.64 -18.00 0.41
C TYR A 328 -13.15 -18.37 1.80
N LYS A 329 -13.03 -19.63 2.15
CA LYS A 329 -13.35 -20.16 3.48
C LYS A 329 -12.20 -19.99 4.46
N ASN A 330 -10.98 -20.27 4.02
CA ASN A 330 -9.78 -20.26 4.83
C ASN A 330 -8.90 -19.05 4.48
N ILE A 331 -8.59 -18.24 5.48
CA ILE A 331 -7.78 -17.02 5.32
C ILE A 331 -6.46 -17.22 6.06
N THR A 332 -5.38 -17.35 5.31
CA THR A 332 -4.03 -17.57 5.85
C THR A 332 -3.18 -16.33 5.67
N ALA A 333 -2.66 -15.78 6.76
CA ALA A 333 -1.84 -14.57 6.73
C ALA A 333 -0.72 -14.62 7.79
N ASP A 334 0.22 -13.68 7.71
CA ASP A 334 1.30 -13.56 8.68
C ASP A 334 0.86 -12.83 9.96
N ALA A 335 1.79 -12.72 10.92
CA ALA A 335 1.56 -12.07 12.20
C ALA A 335 1.26 -10.56 12.10
N GLY A 336 1.58 -9.92 10.98
CA GLY A 336 1.30 -8.51 10.73
C GLY A 336 -0.19 -8.20 10.61
N TYR A 337 -1.01 -9.22 10.31
CA TYR A 337 -2.46 -9.09 10.18
C TYR A 337 -3.22 -9.40 11.46
N GLU A 338 -2.53 -9.83 12.52
CA GLU A 338 -3.20 -10.20 13.78
C GLU A 338 -3.84 -8.97 14.45
N SER A 339 -5.17 -9.02 14.63
CA SER A 339 -5.92 -8.05 15.43
C SER A 339 -7.28 -8.63 15.85
N GLU A 340 -7.83 -8.11 16.95
CA GLU A 340 -9.17 -8.48 17.42
C GLU A 340 -10.24 -8.18 16.38
N GLU A 341 -10.14 -7.00 15.73
CA GLU A 341 -11.06 -6.57 14.68
C GLU A 341 -11.05 -7.53 13.47
N ASN A 342 -9.85 -8.01 13.06
CA ASN A 342 -9.73 -8.97 11.96
C ASN A 342 -10.32 -10.33 12.33
N TYR A 343 -10.07 -10.85 13.53
CA TYR A 343 -10.64 -12.11 13.99
C TYR A 343 -12.17 -12.06 14.01
N LEU A 344 -12.75 -11.03 14.60
CA LEU A 344 -14.20 -10.85 14.68
C LEU A 344 -14.83 -10.67 13.29
N PHE A 345 -14.15 -9.97 12.38
CA PHE A 345 -14.61 -9.83 11.01
C PHE A 345 -14.67 -11.18 10.30
N LEU A 346 -13.64 -12.01 10.43
CA LEU A 346 -13.59 -13.33 9.81
C LEU A 346 -14.69 -14.24 10.39
N GLU A 347 -14.85 -14.27 11.72
CA GLU A 347 -15.91 -15.03 12.39
C GLU A 347 -17.30 -14.61 11.91
N ALA A 348 -17.59 -13.29 11.87
CA ALA A 348 -18.85 -12.76 11.40
C ALA A 348 -19.17 -13.09 9.93
N ASN A 349 -18.13 -13.32 9.12
CA ASN A 349 -18.27 -13.70 7.72
C ASN A 349 -18.25 -15.23 7.48
N GLY A 350 -18.16 -16.04 8.54
CA GLY A 350 -18.07 -17.50 8.44
C GLY A 350 -16.76 -17.98 7.81
N GLN A 351 -15.68 -17.20 7.97
CA GLN A 351 -14.33 -17.51 7.46
C GLN A 351 -13.42 -17.97 8.61
N LEU A 352 -12.60 -18.96 8.34
CA LEU A 352 -11.63 -19.48 9.31
C LEU A 352 -10.29 -18.73 9.18
N SER A 353 -9.79 -18.23 10.30
CA SER A 353 -8.49 -17.59 10.36
C SER A 353 -7.37 -18.61 10.57
N TYR A 354 -6.28 -18.47 9.85
CA TYR A 354 -5.00 -19.15 10.03
C TYR A 354 -3.91 -18.08 10.06
N ILE A 355 -4.02 -17.16 11.02
CA ILE A 355 -3.11 -16.02 11.19
C ILE A 355 -2.09 -16.36 12.28
N LYS A 356 -0.81 -16.31 11.94
CA LYS A 356 0.25 -16.58 12.92
C LYS A 356 0.22 -15.55 14.05
N PRO A 357 0.07 -15.95 15.34
CA PRO A 357 0.11 -15.00 16.44
C PRO A 357 1.44 -14.23 16.51
N ALA A 358 1.38 -12.92 16.80
CA ALA A 358 2.57 -12.06 16.84
C ALA A 358 3.60 -12.50 17.88
N ASN A 359 3.18 -13.17 18.95
CA ASN A 359 4.06 -13.69 19.98
C ASN A 359 4.52 -15.15 19.76
N TYR A 360 4.12 -15.80 18.64
CA TYR A 360 4.34 -17.23 18.41
C TYR A 360 5.81 -17.65 18.52
N GLU A 361 6.74 -16.94 17.86
CA GLU A 361 8.17 -17.30 17.94
C GLU A 361 8.80 -16.89 19.28
N ILE A 362 8.42 -15.73 19.79
CA ILE A 362 8.98 -15.20 21.04
C ILE A 362 8.52 -16.06 22.23
N SER A 363 7.27 -16.56 22.22
CA SER A 363 6.71 -17.38 23.29
C SER A 363 7.44 -18.71 23.48
N LYS A 364 8.15 -19.20 22.46
CA LYS A 364 8.97 -20.42 22.53
C LYS A 364 10.30 -20.20 23.29
N THR A 365 10.74 -18.96 23.39
CA THR A 365 12.05 -18.63 23.98
C THR A 365 12.04 -18.80 25.50
N ARG A 366 13.16 -19.28 26.06
CA ARG A 366 13.34 -19.41 27.52
C ARG A 366 13.14 -18.08 28.25
N LYS A 367 13.57 -16.97 27.62
CA LYS A 367 13.39 -15.62 28.18
C LYS A 367 11.93 -15.24 28.34
N TYR A 368 11.09 -15.59 27.37
CA TYR A 368 9.64 -15.30 27.45
C TYR A 368 8.94 -16.17 28.48
N LYS A 369 9.26 -17.49 28.50
CA LYS A 369 8.68 -18.46 29.45
C LYS A 369 9.03 -18.15 30.90
N ASN A 370 10.21 -17.54 31.14
CA ASN A 370 10.66 -17.15 32.48
C ASN A 370 10.25 -15.71 32.86
N ASP A 371 9.61 -14.95 31.98
CA ASP A 371 9.22 -13.56 32.26
C ASP A 371 7.96 -13.53 33.16
N ILE A 372 8.18 -13.40 34.48
CA ILE A 372 7.13 -13.39 35.49
C ILE A 372 6.14 -12.21 35.36
N GLY A 373 6.50 -11.19 34.58
CA GLY A 373 5.65 -10.05 34.32
C GLY A 373 4.61 -10.27 33.20
N LYS A 374 4.69 -11.41 32.50
CA LYS A 374 3.80 -11.75 31.40
C LYS A 374 2.54 -12.44 31.88
N ILE A 375 1.41 -12.09 31.27
CA ILE A 375 0.09 -12.66 31.59
C ILE A 375 0.06 -14.18 31.36
N GLU A 376 0.73 -14.67 30.33
CA GLU A 376 0.77 -16.08 29.96
C GLU A 376 1.55 -16.94 30.98
N ASN A 377 2.33 -16.31 31.85
CA ASN A 377 3.13 -16.96 32.90
C ASN A 377 2.55 -16.77 34.31
N MET A 378 1.32 -16.25 34.40
CA MET A 378 0.58 -16.12 35.66
C MET A 378 -0.55 -17.15 35.70
N GLU A 379 -0.84 -17.67 36.86
CA GLU A 379 -2.02 -18.54 37.10
C GLU A 379 -3.29 -17.71 36.97
N TYR A 380 -4.26 -18.22 36.21
CA TYR A 380 -5.56 -17.58 36.04
C TYR A 380 -6.70 -18.49 36.48
N ASP A 381 -7.45 -18.03 37.44
CA ASP A 381 -8.67 -18.72 37.87
C ASP A 381 -9.87 -18.16 37.09
N VAL A 382 -10.43 -19.01 36.23
CA VAL A 382 -11.58 -18.65 35.36
C VAL A 382 -12.85 -18.40 36.18
N LYS A 383 -13.03 -19.08 37.38
CA LYS A 383 -14.23 -18.96 38.18
C LYS A 383 -14.31 -17.63 38.92
N THR A 384 -13.17 -17.18 39.44
CA THR A 384 -13.09 -15.94 40.21
C THR A 384 -12.64 -14.75 39.40
N ASP A 385 -12.21 -14.97 38.16
CA ASP A 385 -11.64 -13.94 37.25
C ASP A 385 -10.42 -13.23 37.87
N ILE A 386 -9.50 -14.01 38.48
CA ILE A 386 -8.33 -13.49 39.21
C ILE A 386 -7.05 -14.10 38.64
N TYR A 387 -6.03 -13.25 38.45
CA TYR A 387 -4.66 -13.70 38.18
C TYR A 387 -3.87 -13.78 39.48
N THR A 388 -3.01 -14.79 39.61
CA THR A 388 -2.07 -14.92 40.73
C THR A 388 -0.64 -14.66 40.24
N CYS A 389 0.06 -13.73 40.86
CA CYS A 389 1.43 -13.40 40.49
C CYS A 389 2.45 -14.39 41.10
N ARG A 390 3.71 -14.32 40.70
CA ARG A 390 4.80 -15.17 41.19
C ARG A 390 4.97 -15.12 42.71
N ASN A 391 4.59 -14.02 43.38
CA ASN A 391 4.64 -13.87 44.83
C ASN A 391 3.35 -14.31 45.53
N GLY A 392 2.44 -15.02 44.85
CA GLY A 392 1.17 -15.50 45.42
C GLY A 392 0.12 -14.41 45.62
N LYS A 393 0.38 -13.15 45.25
CA LYS A 393 -0.58 -12.05 45.39
C LYS A 393 -1.59 -12.08 44.24
N LYS A 394 -2.82 -11.68 44.54
CA LYS A 394 -3.97 -11.70 43.62
C LYS A 394 -4.05 -10.39 42.83
N LEU A 395 -4.37 -10.52 41.55
CA LEU A 395 -4.72 -9.40 40.67
C LEU A 395 -6.20 -9.53 40.30
N GLY A 396 -7.03 -8.73 40.96
CA GLY A 396 -8.47 -8.65 40.68
C GLY A 396 -8.79 -7.63 39.62
N VAL A 397 -10.03 -7.68 39.12
CA VAL A 397 -10.55 -6.68 38.17
C VAL A 397 -10.66 -5.31 38.85
N ASP A 398 -9.97 -4.31 38.30
CA ASP A 398 -10.03 -2.93 38.78
C ASP A 398 -11.14 -2.16 38.04
N HIS A 399 -11.06 -2.15 36.68
CA HIS A 399 -12.09 -1.54 35.84
C HIS A 399 -12.03 -2.09 34.41
N ILE A 400 -13.07 -1.81 33.64
CA ILE A 400 -13.12 -2.09 32.19
C ILE A 400 -12.83 -0.81 31.42
N ARG A 401 -11.91 -0.87 30.47
CA ARG A 401 -11.52 0.24 29.61
C ARG A 401 -11.90 -0.04 28.17
N HIS A 402 -12.67 0.87 27.57
CA HIS A 402 -12.91 0.86 26.13
C HIS A 402 -11.88 1.71 25.39
N SER A 403 -11.36 1.19 24.28
CA SER A 403 -10.43 1.95 23.43
C SER A 403 -10.86 1.86 21.97
N LYS A 404 -10.95 3.03 21.32
CA LYS A 404 -11.31 3.14 19.90
C LYS A 404 -10.06 3.13 19.02
N SER A 405 -10.01 2.24 18.04
CA SER A 405 -8.96 2.18 17.02
C SER A 405 -9.12 3.30 15.99
N LYS A 406 -8.14 3.45 15.09
CA LYS A 406 -8.24 4.40 13.95
C LYS A 406 -9.30 3.99 12.93
N THR A 407 -9.62 2.70 12.84
CA THR A 407 -10.68 2.16 11.97
C THR A 407 -12.08 2.41 12.53
N GLY A 408 -12.17 2.88 13.79
CA GLY A 408 -13.43 3.09 14.50
C GLY A 408 -13.86 1.91 15.37
N TYR A 409 -13.15 0.78 15.31
CA TYR A 409 -13.41 -0.39 16.14
C TYR A 409 -13.19 -0.07 17.62
N VAL A 410 -14.11 -0.52 18.49
CA VAL A 410 -14.04 -0.33 19.95
C VAL A 410 -13.68 -1.65 20.59
N SER A 411 -12.46 -1.75 21.14
CA SER A 411 -12.01 -2.89 21.91
C SER A 411 -12.26 -2.71 23.39
N GLU A 412 -12.65 -3.78 24.06
CA GLU A 412 -12.80 -3.85 25.51
C GLU A 412 -11.55 -4.46 26.14
N LYS A 413 -11.02 -3.81 27.18
CA LYS A 413 -9.88 -4.29 27.95
C LYS A 413 -10.21 -4.30 29.42
N THR A 414 -10.14 -5.48 30.03
CA THR A 414 -10.24 -5.62 31.47
C THR A 414 -8.89 -5.26 32.09
N ILE A 415 -8.89 -4.32 33.01
CA ILE A 415 -7.72 -3.92 33.75
C ILE A 415 -7.71 -4.66 35.08
N TYR A 416 -6.67 -5.46 35.31
CA TYR A 416 -6.43 -6.11 36.58
C TYR A 416 -5.36 -5.38 37.34
N LYS A 417 -5.54 -5.27 38.66
CA LYS A 417 -4.61 -4.61 39.56
C LYS A 417 -4.23 -5.55 40.69
N CYS A 418 -2.96 -5.61 41.01
CA CYS A 418 -2.48 -6.37 42.14
C CYS A 418 -2.92 -5.72 43.44
N GLU A 419 -3.38 -6.52 44.39
CA GLU A 419 -3.83 -6.07 45.70
C GLU A 419 -2.73 -5.36 46.50
N ASP A 420 -1.50 -5.89 46.40
CA ASP A 420 -0.36 -5.31 47.09
C ASP A 420 0.98 -5.67 46.38
N CYS A 421 1.84 -4.69 46.18
CA CYS A 421 3.17 -4.86 45.60
C CYS A 421 4.27 -4.25 46.50
N ASP A 422 3.96 -3.81 47.70
CA ASP A 422 4.95 -3.20 48.59
C ASP A 422 5.88 -4.27 49.15
N GLY A 423 7.19 -3.96 49.22
CA GLY A 423 8.21 -4.90 49.71
C GLY A 423 8.40 -6.17 48.85
N CYS A 424 7.81 -6.26 47.68
CA CYS A 424 7.89 -7.44 46.83
C CYS A 424 9.28 -7.61 46.25
N SER A 425 9.99 -8.72 46.53
CA SER A 425 11.32 -9.04 46.01
C SER A 425 11.38 -9.19 44.49
N TYR A 426 10.27 -9.55 43.87
CA TYR A 426 10.16 -9.72 42.42
C TYR A 426 9.74 -8.44 41.67
N LYS A 427 9.60 -7.30 42.33
CA LYS A 427 8.99 -6.08 41.78
C LYS A 427 9.74 -5.56 40.54
N SER A 428 11.06 -5.52 40.59
CA SER A 428 11.92 -5.04 39.51
C SER A 428 11.86 -5.94 38.24
N GLU A 429 11.67 -7.24 38.41
CA GLU A 429 11.51 -8.21 37.32
C GLU A 429 10.09 -8.23 36.76
N CYS A 430 9.09 -8.02 37.62
CA CYS A 430 7.67 -8.06 37.29
C CYS A 430 7.17 -6.78 36.62
N ILE A 431 7.59 -5.60 37.13
CA ILE A 431 7.13 -4.30 36.63
C ILE A 431 8.22 -3.67 35.76
N LYS A 432 8.03 -3.78 34.44
CA LYS A 432 8.91 -3.19 33.42
C LYS A 432 8.32 -1.89 32.90
N GLY A 433 9.10 -0.86 32.73
CA GLY A 433 8.60 0.41 32.19
C GLY A 433 9.62 1.54 32.28
N ASN A 434 10.54 1.56 31.32
CA ASN A 434 11.64 2.54 31.27
C ASN A 434 11.17 3.96 30.98
N HIS A 435 9.91 4.20 30.60
CA HIS A 435 9.37 5.52 30.23
C HIS A 435 8.32 6.03 31.23
N CYS A 436 8.14 5.36 32.36
CA CYS A 436 7.23 5.82 33.41
C CYS A 436 7.98 6.78 34.33
N LYS A 437 7.36 7.92 34.65
CA LYS A 437 7.94 8.93 35.56
C LYS A 437 7.87 8.52 37.04
N THR A 438 6.95 7.60 37.39
CA THR A 438 6.78 7.12 38.74
C THR A 438 7.88 6.09 39.06
N PRO A 439 8.60 6.18 40.18
CA PRO A 439 9.58 5.19 40.61
C PRO A 439 9.00 3.78 40.70
N VAL A 440 9.82 2.74 40.50
CA VAL A 440 9.33 1.33 40.51
C VAL A 440 8.76 0.96 41.88
N GLU A 441 9.31 1.52 42.94
CA GLU A 441 8.91 1.28 44.33
C GLU A 441 7.47 1.68 44.61
N GLU A 442 7.00 2.71 43.95
CA GLU A 442 5.64 3.27 44.11
C GLU A 442 4.61 2.61 43.17
N ARG A 443 5.07 1.77 42.22
CA ARG A 443 4.16 1.20 41.23
C ARG A 443 3.53 -0.08 41.73
N THR A 444 2.26 -0.30 41.34
CA THR A 444 1.54 -1.56 41.51
C THR A 444 1.42 -2.26 40.16
N LYS A 445 1.52 -3.58 40.15
CA LYS A 445 1.35 -4.38 38.92
C LYS A 445 -0.07 -4.27 38.40
N THR A 446 -0.19 -3.88 37.12
CA THR A 446 -1.45 -3.88 36.39
C THR A 446 -1.31 -4.71 35.10
N LEU A 447 -2.39 -5.41 34.72
CA LEU A 447 -2.51 -6.12 33.44
C LEU A 447 -3.63 -5.50 32.63
N GLN A 448 -3.43 -5.39 31.31
CA GLN A 448 -4.48 -5.00 30.37
C GLN A 448 -4.81 -6.19 29.50
N VAL A 449 -5.99 -6.76 29.69
CA VAL A 449 -6.40 -8.01 29.06
C VAL A 449 -7.58 -7.77 28.14
N ALA A 450 -7.40 -7.98 26.85
CA ALA A 450 -8.49 -8.07 25.89
C ALA A 450 -8.94 -9.54 25.80
N LYS A 451 -9.94 -9.93 26.58
CA LYS A 451 -10.38 -11.34 26.70
C LYS A 451 -10.82 -11.91 25.36
N THR A 452 -11.60 -11.17 24.60
CA THR A 452 -12.03 -11.54 23.24
C THR A 452 -10.85 -11.82 22.32
N PHE A 453 -9.87 -10.93 22.31
CA PHE A 453 -8.66 -11.12 21.53
C PHE A 453 -7.87 -12.38 21.92
N LEU A 454 -7.71 -12.63 23.24
CA LEU A 454 -6.98 -13.81 23.72
C LEU A 454 -7.71 -15.10 23.39
N LYS A 455 -9.05 -15.12 23.44
CA LYS A 455 -9.87 -16.26 23.04
C LYS A 455 -9.61 -16.62 21.58
N HIS A 456 -9.79 -15.66 20.67
CA HIS A 456 -9.59 -15.89 19.23
C HIS A 456 -8.14 -16.24 18.89
N ARG A 457 -7.17 -15.58 19.54
CA ARG A 457 -5.74 -15.94 19.39
C ARG A 457 -5.46 -17.38 19.75
N LYS A 458 -6.08 -17.90 20.83
CA LYS A 458 -5.92 -19.30 21.25
C LYS A 458 -6.55 -20.25 20.22
N GLU A 459 -7.79 -19.98 19.81
CA GLU A 459 -8.47 -20.78 18.79
C GLU A 459 -7.70 -20.80 17.48
N ASP A 460 -7.12 -19.66 17.08
CA ASP A 460 -6.32 -19.55 15.89
C ASP A 460 -4.96 -20.28 16.04
N LEU A 461 -4.36 -20.19 17.21
CA LEU A 461 -3.14 -20.96 17.54
C LEU A 461 -3.39 -22.48 17.43
N ASP A 462 -4.51 -22.96 17.95
CA ASP A 462 -4.88 -24.37 17.86
C ASP A 462 -5.07 -24.79 16.38
N ARG A 463 -5.72 -23.95 15.57
CA ARG A 463 -5.88 -24.17 14.12
C ARG A 463 -4.54 -24.20 13.38
N ILE A 464 -3.64 -23.24 13.59
CA ILE A 464 -2.35 -23.21 12.88
C ILE A 464 -1.39 -24.32 13.31
N LEU A 465 -1.64 -24.98 14.42
CA LEU A 465 -0.87 -26.14 14.90
C LEU A 465 -1.46 -27.47 14.43
N SER A 466 -2.67 -27.52 13.90
CA SER A 466 -3.25 -28.72 13.29
C SER A 466 -2.49 -29.11 12.01
N GLU A 467 -2.67 -30.33 11.53
CA GLU A 467 -2.07 -30.82 10.28
C GLU A 467 -2.43 -29.90 9.10
N GLU A 468 -3.71 -29.50 8.99
CA GLU A 468 -4.18 -28.57 7.98
C GLU A 468 -3.52 -27.19 8.14
N GLY A 469 -3.43 -26.66 9.36
CA GLY A 469 -2.79 -25.38 9.62
C GLY A 469 -1.28 -25.37 9.32
N ILE A 470 -0.60 -26.48 9.55
CA ILE A 470 0.81 -26.66 9.17
C ILE A 470 0.94 -26.64 7.65
N LEU A 471 0.05 -27.37 6.94
CA LEU A 471 -0.01 -27.37 5.49
C LEU A 471 -0.23 -25.96 4.92
N PHE A 472 -1.20 -25.21 5.46
CA PHE A 472 -1.50 -23.86 5.00
C PHE A 472 -0.36 -22.87 5.27
N ARG A 473 0.28 -22.93 6.42
CA ARG A 473 1.44 -22.08 6.72
C ARG A 473 2.62 -22.33 5.79
N THR A 474 2.87 -23.60 5.48
CA THR A 474 3.92 -23.99 4.53
C THR A 474 3.58 -23.47 3.13
N ASN A 475 2.33 -23.66 2.68
CA ASN A 475 1.87 -23.14 1.41
C ASN A 475 1.85 -21.61 1.34
N ARG A 476 1.55 -20.90 2.43
CA ARG A 476 1.67 -19.44 2.48
C ARG A 476 3.10 -18.98 2.16
N SER A 477 4.09 -19.62 2.78
CA SER A 477 5.49 -19.27 2.51
C SER A 477 5.87 -19.55 1.06
N ILE A 478 5.43 -20.68 0.50
CA ILE A 478 5.74 -21.03 -0.89
C ILE A 478 5.00 -20.13 -1.87
N GLN A 479 3.70 -19.91 -1.69
CA GLN A 479 2.84 -19.26 -2.68
C GLN A 479 2.83 -17.72 -2.54
N ALA A 480 2.54 -17.19 -1.34
CA ALA A 480 2.44 -15.76 -1.15
C ALA A 480 3.81 -15.05 -1.17
N GLU A 481 4.79 -15.57 -0.41
CA GLU A 481 6.16 -15.03 -0.45
C GLU A 481 6.80 -15.27 -1.81
N GLY A 482 6.56 -16.45 -2.44
CA GLY A 482 7.00 -16.77 -3.80
C GLY A 482 6.46 -15.79 -4.84
N SER A 483 5.21 -15.32 -4.70
CA SER A 483 4.65 -14.33 -5.62
C SER A 483 5.42 -13.00 -5.63
N PHE A 484 5.97 -12.60 -4.49
CA PHE A 484 6.82 -11.41 -4.40
C PHE A 484 8.26 -11.69 -4.83
N GLY A 485 8.74 -12.94 -4.69
CA GLY A 485 10.01 -13.39 -5.25
C GLY A 485 9.99 -13.26 -6.78
N ASP A 486 9.01 -13.88 -7.42
CA ASP A 486 8.79 -13.79 -8.87
C ASP A 486 8.75 -12.32 -9.34
N LEU A 487 7.95 -11.47 -8.65
CA LEU A 487 7.80 -10.06 -9.01
C LEU A 487 9.12 -9.29 -8.95
N LYS A 488 9.86 -9.44 -7.84
CA LYS A 488 11.04 -8.60 -7.56
C LYS A 488 12.34 -9.13 -8.14
N GLN A 489 12.48 -10.45 -8.27
CA GLN A 489 13.70 -11.11 -8.73
C GLN A 489 13.59 -11.52 -10.19
N ASP A 490 12.59 -12.31 -10.55
CA ASP A 490 12.47 -12.83 -11.91
C ASP A 490 11.98 -11.75 -12.88
N MET A 491 10.93 -11.04 -12.52
CA MET A 491 10.42 -9.90 -13.28
C MET A 491 11.18 -8.60 -13.02
N GLN A 492 12.10 -8.54 -12.06
CA GLN A 492 12.95 -7.39 -11.70
C GLN A 492 12.18 -6.10 -11.38
N PHE A 493 10.94 -6.22 -10.96
CA PHE A 493 10.10 -5.06 -10.65
C PHE A 493 10.32 -4.57 -9.21
N ARG A 494 11.14 -3.54 -9.03
CA ARG A 494 11.53 -2.99 -7.71
C ARG A 494 10.94 -1.62 -7.42
N ARG A 495 10.45 -0.93 -8.45
CA ARG A 495 9.95 0.44 -8.36
C ARG A 495 8.87 0.69 -9.40
N TYR A 496 7.80 1.36 -8.97
CA TYR A 496 6.74 1.80 -9.88
C TYR A 496 7.25 2.82 -10.89
N LEU A 497 6.70 2.79 -12.09
CA LEU A 497 6.88 3.82 -13.12
C LEU A 497 5.77 4.87 -13.03
N SER A 498 4.59 4.44 -12.64
CA SER A 498 3.40 5.26 -12.50
C SER A 498 3.34 6.00 -11.16
N LYS A 499 2.46 7.01 -11.09
CA LYS A 499 2.20 7.80 -9.88
C LYS A 499 0.70 7.85 -9.59
N GLY A 500 0.39 7.97 -8.30
CA GLY A 500 -0.99 8.02 -7.83
C GLY A 500 -1.66 6.64 -7.74
N ASN A 501 -2.58 6.49 -6.79
CA ASN A 501 -3.18 5.20 -6.44
C ASN A 501 -3.76 4.45 -7.64
N ALA A 502 -4.54 5.11 -8.50
CA ALA A 502 -5.20 4.43 -9.62
C ALA A 502 -4.19 3.83 -10.62
N ASN A 503 -3.17 4.60 -11.00
CA ASN A 503 -2.17 4.14 -11.95
C ASN A 503 -1.23 3.09 -11.36
N VAL A 504 -0.89 3.21 -10.07
CA VAL A 504 -0.06 2.23 -9.35
C VAL A 504 -0.83 0.91 -9.18
N LEU A 505 -2.14 0.97 -8.90
CA LEU A 505 -3.00 -0.21 -8.88
C LEU A 505 -3.04 -0.88 -10.26
N ALA A 506 -3.25 -0.11 -11.32
CA ALA A 506 -3.25 -0.62 -12.69
C ALA A 506 -1.92 -1.29 -13.07
N GLU A 507 -0.79 -0.69 -12.72
CA GLU A 507 0.53 -1.25 -12.95
C GLU A 507 0.73 -2.56 -12.16
N SER A 508 0.27 -2.61 -10.90
CA SER A 508 0.29 -3.84 -10.08
C SER A 508 -0.61 -4.93 -10.67
N THR A 509 -1.76 -4.55 -11.21
CA THR A 509 -2.69 -5.48 -11.87
C THR A 509 -2.08 -6.08 -13.13
N LEU A 510 -1.46 -5.28 -13.99
CA LEU A 510 -0.77 -5.77 -15.18
C LEU A 510 0.37 -6.75 -14.83
N LEU A 511 1.13 -6.46 -13.76
CA LEU A 511 2.17 -7.34 -13.25
C LEU A 511 1.60 -8.69 -12.76
N ALA A 512 0.51 -8.64 -12.00
CA ALA A 512 -0.16 -9.85 -11.52
C ALA A 512 -0.71 -10.70 -12.65
N MET A 513 -1.36 -10.08 -13.64
CA MET A 513 -1.88 -10.76 -14.82
C MET A 513 -0.76 -11.40 -15.65
N ALA A 514 0.31 -10.66 -15.93
CA ALA A 514 1.47 -11.17 -16.67
C ALA A 514 2.12 -12.35 -15.94
N ARG A 515 2.31 -12.25 -14.62
CA ARG A 515 2.81 -13.34 -13.78
C ARG A 515 1.87 -14.54 -13.82
N ASN A 516 0.56 -14.34 -13.74
CA ASN A 516 -0.40 -15.42 -13.77
C ASN A 516 -0.37 -16.18 -15.09
N ILE A 517 -0.22 -15.50 -16.23
CA ILE A 517 -0.05 -16.16 -17.54
C ILE A 517 1.25 -16.97 -17.58
N ASN A 518 2.38 -16.41 -17.10
CA ASN A 518 3.64 -17.15 -17.00
C ASN A 518 3.50 -18.38 -16.10
N LYS A 519 2.77 -18.26 -14.99
CA LYS A 519 2.52 -19.38 -14.08
C LYS A 519 1.65 -20.46 -14.75
N LEU A 520 0.58 -20.07 -15.43
CA LEU A 520 -0.27 -20.99 -16.17
C LEU A 520 0.53 -21.73 -17.25
N HIS A 521 1.32 -21.00 -18.04
CA HIS A 521 2.20 -21.59 -19.04
C HIS A 521 3.14 -22.64 -18.42
N ASN A 522 3.83 -22.28 -17.33
CA ASN A 522 4.73 -23.18 -16.63
C ASN A 522 4.01 -24.43 -16.07
N LYS A 523 2.80 -24.28 -15.53
CA LYS A 523 2.01 -25.42 -15.03
C LYS A 523 1.61 -26.35 -16.18
N ILE A 524 1.18 -25.81 -17.32
CA ILE A 524 0.85 -26.58 -18.51
C ILE A 524 2.07 -27.35 -19.01
N GLN A 525 3.22 -26.70 -19.21
CA GLN A 525 4.44 -27.33 -19.72
C GLN A 525 4.98 -28.42 -18.78
N ASN A 526 4.75 -28.31 -17.47
CA ASN A 526 5.21 -29.27 -16.47
C ASN A 526 4.13 -30.27 -16.01
N GLY A 527 2.95 -30.29 -16.65
CA GLY A 527 1.86 -31.22 -16.31
C GLY A 527 1.32 -31.03 -14.88
N ARG A 528 1.33 -29.79 -14.34
CA ARG A 528 0.88 -29.48 -12.98
C ARG A 528 -0.43 -28.69 -12.93
N THR A 529 -1.20 -28.68 -14.01
CA THR A 529 -2.52 -28.04 -14.05
C THR A 529 -3.43 -28.61 -12.96
N GLY A 530 -4.28 -27.78 -12.37
CA GLY A 530 -5.18 -28.16 -11.27
C GLY A 530 -4.49 -28.48 -9.94
N THR A 531 -3.19 -28.20 -9.78
CA THR A 531 -2.49 -28.36 -8.49
C THR A 531 -2.70 -27.12 -7.64
N HIS A 532 -3.32 -27.30 -6.45
CA HIS A 532 -3.69 -26.17 -5.58
C HIS A 532 -2.73 -25.97 -4.41
N LEU A 533 -2.30 -27.08 -3.78
CA LEU A 533 -1.43 -27.06 -2.61
C LEU A 533 -0.20 -27.94 -2.83
N PHE A 534 0.92 -27.48 -2.29
CA PHE A 534 2.13 -28.29 -2.20
C PHE A 534 2.02 -29.23 -0.99
N SER A 535 2.24 -30.52 -1.21
CA SER A 535 2.29 -31.51 -0.14
C SER A 535 3.52 -31.26 0.75
N ILE A 536 3.36 -31.47 2.05
CA ILE A 536 4.50 -31.50 2.97
C ILE A 536 5.21 -32.83 2.72
N LYS A 537 6.46 -32.79 2.24
CA LYS A 537 7.27 -34.01 2.22
C LYS A 537 7.45 -34.44 3.67
N SER A 538 6.98 -35.63 4.00
CA SER A 538 7.33 -36.29 5.27
C SER A 538 8.87 -36.38 5.32
N ALA A 539 9.46 -35.73 6.33
CA ALA A 539 10.89 -35.74 6.57
C ALA A 539 11.35 -37.12 7.03
#